data_4fd1ccdec392ec7b4b4161e3cfc3af76
#
_entry.id   4fd1ccdec392ec7b4b4161e3cfc3af76
#
_cell.length_a   1.000
_cell.length_b   1.000
_cell.length_c   1.000
_cell.angle_alpha   90.00
_cell.angle_beta   90.00
_cell.angle_gamma   90.00
#
_symmetry.space_group_name_H-M   'P 1'
#
loop_
_entity.id
_entity.type
_entity.pdbx_description
1 polymer ?
#
loop_
_entity_poly.entity_id
_entity_poly.type
_entity_poly.pdbx_seq_one_letter_code
_entity_poly.pdbx_strand_id
1 'polypeptide(L)'
;MAWIELHQSLPQHRKLLALRDALGLRTPAALGHMCLLWLWALDNAPDGDLSALPARQLAEICQFSERRAGDLAVALRTSGFVDADWRLHDWGDYTGRLIDQRAASRERQRRRRARPRAAAMEENKEDGT
;
A
#
# COMPACT_ATOMS: atom_id res chain seq x y z
N MET A 1 13.32 -5.26 4.82
CA MET A 1 12.65 -5.24 3.51
C MET A 1 11.14 -5.06 3.72
N ALA A 2 10.53 -4.13 3.00
CA ALA A 2 9.09 -3.88 3.06
C ALA A 2 8.40 -4.45 1.83
N TRP A 3 7.13 -4.79 1.98
CA TRP A 3 6.30 -5.23 0.86
C TRP A 3 4.91 -4.62 1.01
N ILE A 4 4.16 -4.59 -0.10
CA ILE A 4 2.75 -4.19 -0.07
C ILE A 4 1.85 -5.43 -0.21
N GLU A 5 0.64 -5.30 0.31
CA GLU A 5 -0.39 -6.31 0.12
C GLU A 5 -1.36 -5.82 -0.95
N LEU A 6 -1.68 -6.69 -1.91
CA LEU A 6 -2.67 -6.39 -2.94
C LEU A 6 -3.88 -7.30 -2.75
N HIS A 7 -5.06 -6.69 -2.63
CA HIS A 7 -6.29 -7.45 -2.56
C HIS A 7 -6.60 -8.02 -3.95
N GLN A 8 -7.03 -9.28 -4.01
CA GLN A 8 -7.30 -9.96 -5.29
C GLN A 8 -8.39 -9.27 -6.11
N SER A 9 -9.28 -8.51 -5.48
CA SER A 9 -10.34 -7.77 -6.17
C SER A 9 -9.87 -6.43 -6.75
N LEU A 10 -8.62 -6.03 -6.51
CA LEU A 10 -8.12 -4.72 -6.93
C LEU A 10 -8.28 -4.46 -8.43
N PRO A 11 -7.99 -5.42 -9.34
CA PRO A 11 -8.16 -5.16 -10.78
C PRO A 11 -9.59 -4.82 -11.18
N GLN A 12 -10.58 -5.18 -10.37
CA GLN A 12 -11.99 -4.93 -10.62
C GLN A 12 -12.57 -3.87 -9.70
N HIS A 13 -11.74 -3.29 -8.80
CA HIS A 13 -12.21 -2.30 -7.85
C HIS A 13 -12.55 -0.99 -8.56
N ARG A 14 -13.66 -0.36 -8.13
CA ARG A 14 -14.17 0.86 -8.77
C ARG A 14 -13.13 1.99 -8.85
N LYS A 15 -12.26 2.13 -7.85
CA LYS A 15 -11.22 3.16 -7.85
C LYS A 15 -10.20 2.92 -8.94
N LEU A 16 -9.79 1.67 -9.14
CA LEU A 16 -8.84 1.33 -10.18
C LEU A 16 -9.45 1.52 -11.56
N LEU A 17 -10.71 1.11 -11.74
CA LEU A 17 -11.42 1.29 -12.99
C LEU A 17 -11.60 2.77 -13.30
N ALA A 18 -11.90 3.60 -12.30
CA ALA A 18 -12.02 5.04 -12.46
C ALA A 18 -10.70 5.67 -12.88
N LEU A 19 -9.60 5.28 -12.25
CA LEU A 19 -8.26 5.76 -12.62
C LEU A 19 -7.91 5.35 -14.04
N ARG A 20 -8.13 4.08 -14.37
CA ARG A 20 -7.92 3.55 -15.71
C ARG A 20 -8.66 4.37 -16.77
N ASP A 21 -9.95 4.60 -16.56
CA ASP A 21 -10.80 5.29 -17.52
C ASP A 21 -10.44 6.78 -17.64
N ALA A 22 -10.12 7.42 -16.50
CA ALA A 22 -9.70 8.82 -16.48
C ALA A 22 -8.42 9.05 -17.29
N LEU A 23 -7.50 8.08 -17.30
CA LEU A 23 -6.22 8.20 -17.98
C LEU A 23 -6.20 7.51 -19.35
N GLY A 24 -7.28 6.83 -19.72
CA GLY A 24 -7.33 6.10 -20.99
C GLY A 24 -6.38 4.91 -21.04
N LEU A 25 -6.19 4.25 -19.90
CA LEU A 25 -5.27 3.13 -19.78
C LEU A 25 -6.00 1.80 -19.82
N ARG A 26 -5.24 0.72 -19.97
CA ARG A 26 -5.72 -0.63 -19.70
C ARG A 26 -5.50 -0.97 -18.24
N THR A 27 -6.25 -1.96 -17.72
CA THR A 27 -6.18 -2.34 -16.31
C THR A 27 -4.76 -2.70 -15.84
N PRO A 28 -3.97 -3.50 -16.58
CA PRO A 28 -2.61 -3.80 -16.12
C PRO A 28 -1.73 -2.57 -15.94
N ALA A 29 -1.85 -1.59 -16.83
CA ALA A 29 -1.08 -0.35 -16.74
C ALA A 29 -1.51 0.48 -15.52
N ALA A 30 -2.81 0.65 -15.32
CA ALA A 30 -3.32 1.38 -14.15
C ALA A 30 -2.88 0.73 -12.84
N LEU A 31 -2.97 -0.59 -12.75
CA LEU A 31 -2.53 -1.36 -11.58
C LEU A 31 -1.02 -1.17 -11.35
N GLY A 32 -0.22 -1.25 -12.41
CA GLY A 32 1.22 -1.08 -12.30
C GLY A 32 1.62 0.30 -11.79
N HIS A 33 0.99 1.35 -12.30
CA HIS A 33 1.27 2.71 -11.86
C HIS A 33 0.95 2.89 -10.37
N MET A 34 -0.15 2.34 -9.90
CA MET A 34 -0.51 2.40 -8.47
C MET A 34 0.46 1.61 -7.61
N CYS A 35 0.86 0.42 -8.05
CA CYS A 35 1.85 -0.37 -7.32
C CYS A 35 3.17 0.38 -7.15
N LEU A 36 3.64 1.03 -8.21
CA LEU A 36 4.87 1.82 -8.16
C LEU A 36 4.77 2.96 -7.14
N LEU A 37 3.62 3.64 -7.09
CA LEU A 37 3.40 4.71 -6.14
C LEU A 37 3.39 4.19 -4.70
N TRP A 38 2.67 3.12 -4.42
CA TRP A 38 2.60 2.55 -3.08
C TRP A 38 3.96 2.04 -2.60
N LEU A 39 4.71 1.36 -3.46
CA LEU A 39 6.05 0.87 -3.13
C LEU A 39 7.01 2.01 -2.80
N TRP A 40 6.96 3.07 -3.60
CA TRP A 40 7.76 4.27 -3.34
C TRP A 40 7.39 4.91 -1.99
N ALA A 41 6.09 4.99 -1.70
CA ALA A 41 5.59 5.65 -0.49
C ALA A 41 6.01 4.92 0.78
N LEU A 42 6.14 3.60 0.76
CA LEU A 42 6.58 2.83 1.93
C LEU A 42 7.93 3.33 2.46
N ASP A 43 8.84 3.70 1.56
CA ASP A 43 10.18 4.15 1.93
C ASP A 43 10.30 5.67 2.04
N ASN A 44 9.56 6.42 1.22
CA ASN A 44 9.79 7.84 1.04
C ASN A 44 8.68 8.73 1.60
N ALA A 45 7.48 8.20 1.79
CA ALA A 45 6.36 8.90 2.38
C ALA A 45 5.59 7.97 3.32
N PRO A 46 6.21 7.53 4.42
CA PRO A 46 5.62 6.51 5.29
C PRO A 46 4.31 6.96 5.96
N ASP A 47 4.07 8.26 6.03
CA ASP A 47 2.79 8.84 6.49
C ASP A 47 1.76 8.98 5.36
N GLY A 48 2.13 8.63 4.13
CA GLY A 48 1.25 8.73 2.97
C GLY A 48 1.04 10.14 2.44
N ASP A 49 1.77 11.12 2.95
CA ASP A 49 1.62 12.51 2.54
C ASP A 49 2.41 12.78 1.26
N LEU A 50 1.68 13.05 0.18
CA LEU A 50 2.24 13.36 -1.13
C LEU A 50 2.17 14.85 -1.47
N SER A 51 1.78 15.69 -0.51
CA SER A 51 1.51 17.12 -0.76
C SER A 51 2.73 17.91 -1.22
N ALA A 52 3.93 17.45 -0.85
CA ALA A 52 5.18 18.11 -1.24
C ALA A 52 5.64 17.75 -2.65
N LEU A 53 4.99 16.77 -3.31
CA LEU A 53 5.40 16.29 -4.63
C LEU A 53 4.76 17.12 -5.74
N PRO A 54 5.56 17.73 -6.64
CA PRO A 54 5.00 18.27 -7.88
C PRO A 54 4.42 17.16 -8.75
N ALA A 55 3.44 17.50 -9.58
CA ALA A 55 2.80 16.53 -10.48
C ALA A 55 3.82 15.79 -11.35
N ARG A 56 4.84 16.49 -11.84
CA ARG A 56 5.89 15.91 -12.67
C ARG A 56 6.65 14.81 -11.92
N GLN A 57 6.95 15.02 -10.65
CA GLN A 57 7.65 14.04 -9.81
C GLN A 57 6.76 12.83 -9.53
N LEU A 58 5.47 13.08 -9.33
CA LEU A 58 4.48 12.02 -9.17
C LEU A 58 4.45 11.10 -10.39
N ALA A 59 4.44 11.70 -11.60
CA ALA A 59 4.47 10.96 -12.85
C ALA A 59 5.75 10.13 -12.98
N GLU A 60 6.88 10.67 -12.58
CA GLU A 60 8.15 9.94 -12.59
C GLU A 60 8.12 8.73 -11.66
N ILE A 61 7.60 8.88 -10.46
CA ILE A 61 7.44 7.79 -9.48
C ILE A 61 6.55 6.68 -10.04
N CYS A 62 5.43 7.04 -10.64
CA CYS A 62 4.49 6.10 -11.24
C CYS A 62 4.95 5.56 -12.60
N GLN A 63 6.05 6.07 -13.15
CA GLN A 63 6.50 5.79 -14.51
C GLN A 63 5.40 6.07 -15.54
N PHE A 64 4.75 7.20 -15.37
CA PHE A 64 3.70 7.71 -16.24
C PHE A 64 4.25 8.88 -17.07
N SER A 65 3.58 9.19 -18.18
CA SER A 65 3.98 10.30 -19.07
C SER A 65 4.08 11.62 -18.32
N GLU A 66 5.25 12.26 -18.35
CA GLU A 66 5.45 13.57 -17.75
C GLU A 66 4.59 14.65 -18.40
N ARG A 67 4.29 14.52 -19.69
CA ARG A 67 3.40 15.44 -20.41
C ARG A 67 2.00 15.43 -19.84
N ARG A 68 1.58 14.33 -19.28
CA ARG A 68 0.26 14.15 -18.70
C ARG A 68 0.30 14.09 -17.17
N ALA A 69 1.33 14.67 -16.57
CA ALA A 69 1.48 14.65 -15.11
C ALA A 69 0.29 15.30 -14.40
N GLY A 70 -0.23 16.40 -14.95
CA GLY A 70 -1.43 17.04 -14.39
C GLY A 70 -2.66 16.15 -14.46
N ASP A 71 -2.83 15.41 -15.55
CA ASP A 71 -3.93 14.45 -15.68
C ASP A 71 -3.82 13.35 -14.65
N LEU A 72 -2.61 12.84 -14.43
CA LEU A 72 -2.37 11.81 -13.40
C LEU A 72 -2.74 12.31 -12.01
N ALA A 73 -2.30 13.51 -11.64
CA ALA A 73 -2.59 14.10 -10.35
C ALA A 73 -4.09 14.24 -10.12
N VAL A 74 -4.82 14.77 -11.10
CA VAL A 74 -6.27 14.90 -11.04
C VAL A 74 -6.95 13.55 -10.94
N ALA A 75 -6.51 12.58 -11.76
CA ALA A 75 -7.10 11.25 -11.77
C ALA A 75 -6.90 10.49 -10.45
N LEU A 76 -5.74 10.64 -9.81
CA LEU A 76 -5.48 10.04 -8.50
C LEU A 76 -6.44 10.57 -7.44
N ARG A 77 -6.73 11.87 -7.46
CA ARG A 77 -7.68 12.47 -6.52
C ARG A 77 -9.12 12.11 -6.84
N THR A 78 -9.53 12.22 -8.10
CA THR A 78 -10.92 11.96 -8.50
C THR A 78 -11.31 10.49 -8.38
N SER A 79 -10.37 9.58 -8.56
CA SER A 79 -10.61 8.14 -8.38
C SER A 79 -10.71 7.73 -6.91
N GLY A 80 -10.17 8.54 -5.99
CA GLY A 80 -10.21 8.26 -4.56
C GLY A 80 -8.97 7.55 -4.00
N PHE A 81 -7.95 7.30 -4.81
CA PHE A 81 -6.68 6.75 -4.29
C PHE A 81 -5.90 7.76 -3.46
N VAL A 82 -6.09 9.05 -3.75
CA VAL A 82 -5.49 10.15 -3.01
C VAL A 82 -6.61 11.07 -2.53
N ASP A 83 -6.55 11.42 -1.25
CA ASP A 83 -7.53 12.30 -0.63
C ASP A 83 -7.32 13.76 -1.04
N ALA A 84 -8.28 14.62 -0.68
CA ALA A 84 -8.24 16.05 -1.04
C ALA A 84 -7.00 16.78 -0.50
N ASP A 85 -6.44 16.29 0.61
CA ASP A 85 -5.22 16.83 1.23
C ASP A 85 -3.93 16.23 0.69
N TRP A 86 -4.00 15.49 -0.41
CA TRP A 86 -2.88 14.81 -1.06
C TRP A 86 -2.25 13.70 -0.24
N ARG A 87 -3.02 13.08 0.64
CA ARG A 87 -2.60 11.87 1.34
C ARG A 87 -3.16 10.64 0.64
N LEU A 88 -2.38 9.57 0.62
CA LEU A 88 -2.85 8.28 0.13
C LEU A 88 -4.02 7.81 1.00
N HIS A 89 -5.13 7.45 0.35
CA HIS A 89 -6.35 7.06 1.04
C HIS A 89 -6.13 5.83 1.90
N ASP A 90 -6.59 5.88 3.17
CA ASP A 90 -6.46 4.80 4.16
C ASP A 90 -5.03 4.29 4.39
N TRP A 91 -4.03 5.09 4.02
CA TRP A 91 -2.63 4.68 4.11
C TRP A 91 -2.20 4.40 5.56
N GLY A 92 -2.63 5.21 6.50
CA GLY A 92 -2.32 5.01 7.92
C GLY A 92 -2.83 3.68 8.45
N ASP A 93 -4.06 3.32 8.09
CA ASP A 93 -4.65 2.04 8.48
C ASP A 93 -3.90 0.87 7.83
N TYR A 94 -3.57 1.00 6.56
CA TYR A 94 -2.85 -0.04 5.82
C TYR A 94 -1.46 -0.28 6.38
N THR A 95 -0.66 0.78 6.54
CA THR A 95 0.71 0.66 7.07
C THR A 95 0.71 0.29 8.55
N GLY A 96 -0.26 0.78 9.31
CA GLY A 96 -0.43 0.41 10.71
C GLY A 96 -0.64 -1.08 10.89
N ARG A 97 -1.50 -1.68 10.07
CA ARG A 97 -1.75 -3.13 10.10
C ARG A 97 -0.48 -3.93 9.78
N LEU A 98 0.29 -3.51 8.79
CA LEU A 98 1.55 -4.18 8.44
C LEU A 98 2.56 -4.12 9.58
N ILE A 99 2.70 -2.96 10.21
CA ILE A 99 3.60 -2.76 11.34
C ILE A 99 3.16 -3.64 12.51
N ASP A 100 1.87 -3.64 12.83
CA ASP A 100 1.31 -4.44 13.92
C ASP A 100 1.50 -5.93 13.68
N GLN A 101 1.28 -6.41 12.47
CA GLN A 101 1.51 -7.81 12.11
C GLN A 101 2.97 -8.20 12.28
N ARG A 102 3.90 -7.36 11.88
CA ARG A 102 5.33 -7.60 12.03
C ARG A 102 5.74 -7.63 13.49
N ALA A 103 5.24 -6.67 14.28
CA ALA A 103 5.51 -6.61 15.71
C ALA A 103 4.96 -7.85 16.42
N ALA A 104 3.74 -8.26 16.11
CA ALA A 104 3.12 -9.46 16.68
C ALA A 104 3.90 -10.73 16.31
N SER A 105 4.37 -10.81 15.06
CA SER A 105 5.18 -11.94 14.61
C SER A 105 6.52 -12.03 15.34
N ARG A 106 7.21 -10.88 15.49
CA ARG A 106 8.48 -10.83 16.25
C ARG A 106 8.28 -11.22 17.71
N GLU A 107 7.19 -10.76 18.32
CA GLU A 107 6.85 -11.08 19.70
C GLU A 107 6.63 -12.58 19.88
N ARG A 108 5.88 -13.20 18.98
CA ARG A 108 5.66 -14.65 18.98
C ARG A 108 6.96 -15.43 18.85
N GLN A 109 7.85 -15.01 17.97
CA GLN A 109 9.15 -15.65 17.78
C GLN A 109 10.02 -15.54 19.04
N ARG A 110 10.04 -14.37 19.69
CA ARG A 110 10.77 -14.16 20.94
C ARG A 110 10.25 -15.06 22.04
N ARG A 111 8.94 -15.17 22.17
CA ARG A 111 8.30 -16.03 23.18
C ARG A 111 8.64 -17.49 22.94
N ARG A 112 8.63 -17.95 21.71
CA ARG A 112 9.01 -19.33 21.37
C ARG A 112 10.44 -19.64 21.77
N ARG A 113 11.36 -18.70 21.53
CA ARG A 113 12.78 -18.90 21.87
C ARG A 113 13.04 -18.88 23.37
N ALA A 114 12.26 -18.09 24.11
CA ALA A 114 12.45 -17.91 25.55
C ALA A 114 11.74 -18.96 26.40
N ARG A 115 10.74 -19.68 25.85
CA ARG A 115 9.91 -20.61 26.60
C ARG A 115 10.57 -21.99 26.82
N PRO A 116 10.35 -22.59 28.01
CA PRO A 116 10.63 -24.01 28.20
C PRO A 116 9.78 -24.84 27.23
N ARG A 117 10.28 -26.05 26.94
CA ARG A 117 9.66 -26.97 25.98
C ARG A 117 8.19 -27.30 26.30
N ALA A 118 7.85 -27.44 27.58
CA ALA A 118 6.48 -27.74 28.02
C ALA A 118 5.50 -26.62 27.70
N ALA A 119 5.91 -25.35 27.88
CA ALA A 119 5.07 -24.18 27.56
C ALA A 119 4.84 -24.06 26.06
N ALA A 120 5.83 -24.38 25.21
CA ALA A 120 5.69 -24.41 23.78
C ALA A 120 4.65 -25.43 23.30
N MET A 121 4.55 -26.56 23.97
CA MET A 121 3.55 -27.59 23.66
C MET A 121 2.13 -27.13 24.00
N GLU A 122 1.95 -26.42 25.10
CA GLU A 122 0.66 -25.85 25.48
C GLU A 122 0.18 -24.77 24.46
N GLU A 123 1.08 -23.95 24.00
CA GLU A 123 0.78 -22.94 22.99
C GLU A 123 0.33 -23.59 21.68
N ASN A 124 0.96 -24.66 21.25
CA ASN A 124 0.57 -25.40 20.06
C ASN A 124 -0.84 -25.99 20.18
N LYS A 125 -1.25 -26.41 21.38
CA LYS A 125 -2.63 -26.88 21.62
C LYS A 125 -3.65 -25.76 21.49
N GLU A 126 -3.34 -24.57 21.99
CA GLU A 126 -4.22 -23.41 21.87
C GLU A 126 -4.36 -22.97 20.40
N ASP A 127 -3.28 -22.95 19.66
CA ASP A 127 -3.27 -22.61 18.25
C ASP A 127 -3.99 -23.65 17.38
N GLY A 128 -4.13 -24.88 17.86
CA GLY A 128 -4.81 -25.96 17.18
C GLY A 128 -6.33 -25.96 17.35
N THR A 129 -6.86 -25.05 18.13
CA THR A 129 -8.30 -24.86 18.29
C THR A 129 -8.81 -23.75 17.38
#